data_db722fa4acf0e9d23f4da3362a4716cc
#
_entry.id   db722fa4acf0e9d23f4da3362a4716cc
#
_cell.length_a   1.000
_cell.length_b   1.000
_cell.length_c   1.000
_cell.angle_alpha   90.00
_cell.angle_beta   90.00
_cell.angle_gamma   90.00
#
_symmetry.space_group_name_H-M   'P 1'
#
loop_
_entity.id
_entity.type
_entity.pdbx_description
1 polymer ?
#
loop_
_entity_poly.entity_id
_entity_poly.type
_entity_poly.pdbx_seq_one_letter_code
_entity_poly.pdbx_strand_id
1 'polypeptide(L)'
;MSIQQLQQAIIYMEEHILEDINYVDAARSVHMSGYNFHRTFSFVAGMTANEYIRSRRLTLAAQELQTTELSVIDAAYKYGYESPESFSKVFSRFHGSTPKQAKQPGAKLHLFNPLVIKLIVEGGSIMDYRMEHRGRQQFIAVVRAFPNEIINDDHDHSIPDFWTECTEKNLLGQLKALRPDGKKDLYGLCSPARSSETHFHYGIGVVRDENTDAEGCDALLADGFTMWETEPADYAVFKCFGEDGDCLEETWRNFFKEFAPQTGYTQTEDSDYEIYFERGEKGLFCELWVPVRKNGQE
;
A
#
# COMPACT_ATOMS: atom_id res chain seq x y z
N MET A 1 11.43 0.58 -0.79
CA MET A 1 11.85 1.36 -2.00
C MET A 1 12.91 2.37 -1.59
N SER A 2 14.03 2.41 -2.29
CA SER A 2 15.06 3.44 -2.10
C SER A 2 14.66 4.76 -2.75
N ILE A 3 15.32 5.87 -2.34
CA ILE A 3 15.12 7.18 -3.00
C ILE A 3 15.44 7.10 -4.50
N GLN A 4 16.43 6.29 -4.89
CA GLN A 4 16.79 6.09 -6.30
C GLN A 4 15.68 5.37 -7.07
N GLN A 5 15.09 4.33 -6.49
CA GLN A 5 13.95 3.64 -7.10
C GLN A 5 12.73 4.56 -7.23
N LEU A 6 12.44 5.38 -6.21
CA LEU A 6 11.36 6.37 -6.29
C LEU A 6 11.62 7.37 -7.43
N GLN A 7 12.83 7.87 -7.55
CA GLN A 7 13.21 8.80 -8.62
C GLN A 7 13.10 8.14 -10.01
N GLN A 8 13.56 6.89 -10.15
CA GLN A 8 13.43 6.13 -11.40
C GLN A 8 11.97 5.91 -11.80
N ALA A 9 11.10 5.58 -10.83
CA ALA A 9 9.68 5.40 -11.10
C ALA A 9 9.01 6.71 -11.56
N ILE A 10 9.37 7.86 -10.95
CA ILE A 10 8.86 9.17 -11.37
C ILE A 10 9.34 9.50 -12.80
N ILE A 11 10.63 9.28 -13.10
CA ILE A 11 11.18 9.48 -14.46
C ILE A 11 10.45 8.59 -15.45
N TYR A 12 10.28 7.31 -15.16
CA TYR A 12 9.55 6.37 -16.02
C TYR A 12 8.14 6.87 -16.32
N MET A 13 7.38 7.29 -15.29
CA MET A 13 6.02 7.81 -15.48
C MET A 13 5.99 9.08 -16.34
N GLU A 14 6.96 9.99 -16.20
CA GLU A 14 7.02 11.21 -17.03
C GLU A 14 7.40 10.90 -18.48
N GLU A 15 8.36 10.00 -18.72
CA GLU A 15 8.79 9.63 -20.07
C GLU A 15 7.70 8.88 -20.85
N HIS A 16 6.85 8.11 -20.17
CA HIS A 16 5.79 7.31 -20.77
C HIS A 16 4.38 7.90 -20.53
N ILE A 17 4.31 9.19 -20.16
CA ILE A 17 3.06 9.84 -19.70
C ILE A 17 1.92 9.77 -20.72
N LEU A 18 2.23 9.71 -22.01
CA LEU A 18 1.27 9.63 -23.11
C LEU A 18 0.92 8.20 -23.52
N GLU A 19 1.61 7.21 -22.96
CA GLU A 19 1.35 5.79 -23.20
C GLU A 19 0.29 5.27 -22.23
N ASP A 20 -0.27 4.09 -22.49
CA ASP A 20 -1.23 3.45 -21.60
C ASP A 20 -0.50 2.79 -20.42
N ILE A 21 -0.06 3.61 -19.46
CA ILE A 21 0.64 3.20 -18.25
C ILE A 21 -0.20 3.40 -17.00
N ASN A 22 0.12 2.60 -15.99
CA ASN A 22 -0.44 2.70 -14.65
C ASN A 22 0.63 2.40 -13.57
N TYR A 23 0.23 2.34 -12.30
CA TYR A 23 1.16 2.09 -11.20
C TYR A 23 1.89 0.73 -11.30
N VAL A 24 1.30 -0.28 -11.96
CA VAL A 24 1.93 -1.60 -12.13
C VAL A 24 3.15 -1.50 -13.06
N ASP A 25 3.04 -0.70 -14.13
CA ASP A 25 4.15 -0.47 -15.05
C ASP A 25 5.29 0.30 -14.37
N ALA A 26 4.93 1.30 -13.55
CA ALA A 26 5.90 2.01 -12.72
C ALA A 26 6.59 1.09 -11.70
N ALA A 27 5.85 0.16 -11.08
CA ALA A 27 6.38 -0.84 -10.16
C ALA A 27 7.39 -1.77 -10.86
N ARG A 28 7.04 -2.28 -12.04
CA ARG A 28 7.93 -3.12 -12.87
C ARG A 28 9.22 -2.41 -13.25
N SER A 29 9.16 -1.12 -13.57
CA SER A 29 10.34 -0.33 -13.96
C SER A 29 11.40 -0.26 -12.86
N VAL A 30 11.01 -0.47 -11.60
CA VAL A 30 11.90 -0.45 -10.42
C VAL A 30 12.01 -1.82 -9.72
N HIS A 31 11.56 -2.88 -10.39
CA HIS A 31 11.62 -4.26 -9.89
C HIS A 31 10.91 -4.47 -8.54
N MET A 32 9.73 -3.87 -8.38
CA MET A 32 8.87 -4.02 -7.20
C MET A 32 7.55 -4.70 -7.57
N SER A 33 6.93 -5.38 -6.58
CA SER A 33 5.54 -5.79 -6.71
C SER A 33 4.62 -4.56 -6.80
N GLY A 34 3.47 -4.71 -7.47
CA GLY A 34 2.46 -3.66 -7.54
C GLY A 34 2.01 -3.21 -6.14
N TYR A 35 1.84 -4.17 -5.22
CA TYR A 35 1.46 -3.93 -3.83
C TYR A 35 2.48 -3.04 -3.08
N ASN A 36 3.75 -3.46 -3.03
CA ASN A 36 4.78 -2.71 -2.30
C ASN A 36 5.05 -1.35 -2.94
N PHE A 37 5.03 -1.27 -4.27
CA PHE A 37 5.19 0.00 -4.97
C PHE A 37 4.04 0.96 -4.66
N HIS A 38 2.79 0.50 -4.83
CA HIS A 38 1.61 1.33 -4.59
C HIS A 38 1.62 1.87 -3.16
N ARG A 39 1.82 1.00 -2.17
CA ARG A 39 1.88 1.36 -0.75
C ARG A 39 2.99 2.37 -0.48
N THR A 40 4.22 2.07 -0.87
CA THR A 40 5.36 2.94 -0.60
C THR A 40 5.23 4.29 -1.29
N PHE A 41 4.84 4.30 -2.58
CA PHE A 41 4.66 5.53 -3.34
C PHE A 41 3.60 6.43 -2.69
N SER A 42 2.46 5.86 -2.33
CA SER A 42 1.36 6.62 -1.72
C SER A 42 1.74 7.23 -0.37
N PHE A 43 2.42 6.47 0.50
CA PHE A 43 2.88 7.02 1.78
C PHE A 43 3.95 8.11 1.63
N VAL A 44 4.87 7.96 0.68
CA VAL A 44 5.96 8.93 0.48
C VAL A 44 5.48 10.16 -0.25
N ALA A 45 4.71 9.98 -1.34
CA ALA A 45 4.24 11.07 -2.20
C ALA A 45 2.96 11.75 -1.68
N GLY A 46 2.21 11.11 -0.77
CA GLY A 46 0.91 11.59 -0.29
C GLY A 46 -0.20 11.48 -1.34
N MET A 47 0.00 10.67 -2.37
CA MET A 47 -0.96 10.38 -3.44
C MET A 47 -0.58 9.09 -4.14
N THR A 48 -1.52 8.45 -4.82
CA THR A 48 -1.25 7.25 -5.61
C THR A 48 -0.52 7.58 -6.92
N ALA A 49 0.21 6.62 -7.49
CA ALA A 49 0.88 6.81 -8.78
C ALA A 49 -0.12 7.03 -9.92
N ASN A 50 -1.30 6.39 -9.87
CA ASN A 50 -2.36 6.63 -10.84
C ASN A 50 -2.93 8.06 -10.76
N GLU A 51 -3.07 8.62 -9.56
CA GLU A 51 -3.45 10.03 -9.37
C GLU A 51 -2.37 10.97 -9.87
N TYR A 52 -1.10 10.64 -9.64
CA TYR A 52 0.04 11.38 -10.18
C TYR A 52 -0.03 11.43 -11.71
N ILE A 53 -0.09 10.27 -12.39
CA ILE A 53 -0.16 10.16 -13.85
C ILE A 53 -1.35 10.98 -14.39
N ARG A 54 -2.54 10.82 -13.78
CA ARG A 54 -3.75 11.54 -14.18
C ARG A 54 -3.59 13.06 -14.05
N SER A 55 -3.05 13.54 -12.93
CA SER A 55 -2.85 14.98 -12.67
C SER A 55 -1.84 15.60 -13.64
N ARG A 56 -0.77 14.85 -13.95
CA ARG A 56 0.22 15.24 -14.95
C ARG A 56 -0.39 15.32 -16.36
N ARG A 57 -1.14 14.29 -16.79
CA ARG A 57 -1.84 14.28 -18.09
C ARG A 57 -2.79 15.46 -18.23
N LEU A 58 -3.59 15.77 -17.21
CA LEU A 58 -4.50 16.92 -17.24
C LEU A 58 -3.74 18.25 -17.36
N THR A 59 -2.63 18.40 -16.65
CA THR A 59 -1.77 19.59 -16.75
C THR A 59 -1.20 19.76 -18.14
N LEU A 60 -0.62 18.69 -18.72
CA LEU A 60 -0.04 18.73 -20.07
C LEU A 60 -1.11 18.98 -21.14
N ALA A 61 -2.29 18.35 -21.01
CA ALA A 61 -3.43 18.58 -21.88
C ALA A 61 -3.87 20.06 -21.87
N ALA A 62 -3.92 20.67 -20.68
CA ALA A 62 -4.28 22.07 -20.55
C ALA A 62 -3.26 23.00 -21.22
N GLN A 63 -1.98 22.75 -21.01
CA GLN A 63 -0.90 23.53 -21.65
C GLN A 63 -0.96 23.42 -23.19
N GLU A 64 -1.17 22.21 -23.71
CA GLU A 64 -1.23 21.99 -25.15
C GLU A 64 -2.49 22.62 -25.76
N LEU A 65 -3.65 22.54 -25.10
CA LEU A 65 -4.88 23.21 -25.52
C LEU A 65 -4.74 24.73 -25.59
N GLN A 66 -3.92 25.33 -24.71
CA GLN A 66 -3.66 26.77 -24.72
C GLN A 66 -2.69 27.23 -25.82
N THR A 67 -1.73 26.38 -26.16
CA THR A 67 -0.59 26.76 -27.01
C THR A 67 -0.67 26.26 -28.44
N THR A 68 -1.62 25.35 -28.73
CA THR A 68 -1.80 24.73 -30.04
C THR A 68 -3.25 24.78 -30.52
N GLU A 69 -3.47 24.38 -31.78
CA GLU A 69 -4.79 24.20 -32.35
C GLU A 69 -5.43 22.82 -32.04
N LEU A 70 -4.86 22.07 -31.08
CA LEU A 70 -5.37 20.74 -30.71
C LEU A 70 -6.86 20.82 -30.33
N SER A 71 -7.70 19.94 -30.91
CA SER A 71 -9.11 19.88 -30.55
C SER A 71 -9.30 19.22 -29.17
N VAL A 72 -10.44 19.51 -28.52
CA VAL A 72 -10.77 18.88 -27.23
C VAL A 72 -10.93 17.36 -27.40
N ILE A 73 -11.42 16.91 -28.54
CA ILE A 73 -11.59 15.49 -28.87
C ILE A 73 -10.21 14.80 -28.98
N ASP A 74 -9.32 15.39 -29.75
CA ASP A 74 -7.97 14.85 -29.94
C ASP A 74 -7.16 14.88 -28.64
N ALA A 75 -7.33 15.93 -27.83
CA ALA A 75 -6.72 16.01 -26.50
C ALA A 75 -7.20 14.87 -25.60
N ALA A 76 -8.50 14.57 -25.59
CA ALA A 76 -9.04 13.48 -24.79
C ALA A 76 -8.34 12.14 -25.11
N TYR A 77 -8.29 11.78 -26.39
CA TYR A 77 -7.64 10.53 -26.81
C TYR A 77 -6.14 10.54 -26.62
N LYS A 78 -5.45 11.65 -26.93
CA LYS A 78 -4.00 11.80 -26.74
C LYS A 78 -3.57 11.58 -25.28
N TYR A 79 -4.39 12.04 -24.35
CA TYR A 79 -4.08 11.95 -22.91
C TYR A 79 -4.75 10.75 -22.22
N GLY A 80 -5.16 9.72 -23.00
CA GLY A 80 -5.55 8.41 -22.49
C GLY A 80 -6.98 8.32 -21.95
N TYR A 81 -7.90 9.18 -22.44
CA TYR A 81 -9.31 9.10 -22.09
C TYR A 81 -10.11 8.39 -23.19
N GLU A 82 -11.01 7.51 -22.80
CA GLU A 82 -11.84 6.72 -23.71
C GLU A 82 -12.89 7.60 -24.43
N SER A 83 -13.28 8.72 -23.81
CA SER A 83 -14.25 9.63 -24.40
C SER A 83 -13.98 11.11 -24.06
N PRO A 84 -14.33 12.05 -24.96
CA PRO A 84 -14.23 13.49 -24.70
C PRO A 84 -15.09 13.94 -23.51
N GLU A 85 -16.21 13.25 -23.24
CA GLU A 85 -17.11 13.56 -22.13
C GLU A 85 -16.43 13.22 -20.78
N SER A 86 -15.83 12.03 -20.69
CA SER A 86 -15.06 11.60 -19.53
C SER A 86 -13.89 12.56 -19.26
N PHE A 87 -13.12 12.88 -20.30
CA PHE A 87 -12.05 13.88 -20.24
C PHE A 87 -12.56 15.22 -19.73
N SER A 88 -13.62 15.76 -20.34
CA SER A 88 -14.13 17.09 -19.99
C SER A 88 -14.62 17.18 -18.54
N LYS A 89 -15.21 16.09 -18.02
CA LYS A 89 -15.66 16.01 -16.62
C LYS A 89 -14.48 16.05 -15.66
N VAL A 90 -13.45 15.21 -15.90
CA VAL A 90 -12.26 15.13 -15.02
C VAL A 90 -11.42 16.40 -15.14
N PHE A 91 -11.23 16.92 -16.36
CA PHE A 91 -10.53 18.17 -16.62
C PHE A 91 -11.18 19.34 -15.87
N SER A 92 -12.51 19.46 -15.95
CA SER A 92 -13.22 20.56 -15.29
C SER A 92 -13.16 20.47 -13.78
N ARG A 93 -13.18 19.25 -13.22
CA ARG A 93 -12.97 19.04 -11.79
C ARG A 93 -11.57 19.47 -11.34
N PHE A 94 -10.57 19.14 -12.13
CA PHE A 94 -9.17 19.43 -11.81
C PHE A 94 -8.83 20.92 -11.99
N HIS A 95 -9.22 21.56 -13.11
CA HIS A 95 -8.84 22.93 -13.44
C HIS A 95 -9.86 23.99 -13.01
N GLY A 96 -11.06 23.59 -12.61
CA GLY A 96 -12.15 24.55 -12.32
C GLY A 96 -12.76 25.20 -13.57
N SER A 97 -12.34 24.79 -14.78
CA SER A 97 -12.80 25.31 -16.06
C SER A 97 -12.86 24.20 -17.11
N THR A 98 -13.74 24.35 -18.11
CA THR A 98 -13.87 23.33 -19.16
C THR A 98 -12.68 23.37 -20.15
N PRO A 99 -12.39 22.25 -20.86
CA PRO A 99 -11.33 22.24 -21.88
C PRO A 99 -11.51 23.29 -22.96
N LYS A 100 -12.77 23.62 -23.34
CA LYS A 100 -13.09 24.69 -24.30
C LYS A 100 -12.75 26.09 -23.75
N GLN A 101 -12.99 26.31 -22.46
CA GLN A 101 -12.61 27.56 -21.78
C GLN A 101 -11.10 27.66 -21.62
N ALA A 102 -10.41 26.56 -21.41
CA ALA A 102 -8.94 26.53 -21.31
C ALA A 102 -8.23 27.03 -22.57
N LYS A 103 -8.84 26.88 -23.74
CA LYS A 103 -8.33 27.43 -25.02
C LYS A 103 -8.42 28.96 -25.16
N GLN A 104 -9.17 29.61 -24.29
CA GLN A 104 -9.35 31.06 -24.38
C GLN A 104 -8.15 31.78 -23.79
N PRO A 105 -7.72 32.94 -24.42
CA PRO A 105 -6.65 33.75 -23.87
C PRO A 105 -6.96 34.16 -22.41
N GLY A 106 -5.97 34.02 -21.52
CA GLY A 106 -6.12 34.38 -20.11
C GLY A 106 -6.88 33.40 -19.24
N ALA A 107 -7.19 32.20 -19.76
CA ALA A 107 -7.78 31.13 -18.94
C ALA A 107 -6.87 30.76 -17.75
N LYS A 108 -7.46 30.70 -16.55
CA LYS A 108 -6.75 30.25 -15.34
C LYS A 108 -6.82 28.73 -15.27
N LEU A 109 -5.66 28.11 -15.11
CA LEU A 109 -5.53 26.65 -15.02
C LEU A 109 -4.71 26.28 -13.79
N HIS A 110 -5.03 25.14 -13.21
CA HIS A 110 -4.19 24.53 -12.20
C HIS A 110 -3.05 23.79 -12.88
N LEU A 111 -1.84 23.91 -12.32
CA LEU A 111 -0.66 23.17 -12.78
C LEU A 111 -0.23 22.20 -11.67
N PHE A 112 -0.12 20.95 -12.04
CA PHE A 112 0.52 19.94 -11.21
C PHE A 112 1.91 19.66 -11.78
N ASN A 113 2.94 20.18 -11.09
CA ASN A 113 4.32 19.99 -11.52
C ASN A 113 4.80 18.56 -11.26
N PRO A 114 5.83 18.07 -12.00
CA PRO A 114 6.47 16.82 -11.68
C PRO A 114 6.93 16.78 -10.22
N LEU A 115 6.78 15.61 -9.59
CA LEU A 115 7.32 15.40 -8.25
C LEU A 115 8.84 15.57 -8.26
N VAL A 116 9.34 16.33 -7.31
CA VAL A 116 10.77 16.56 -7.10
C VAL A 116 11.13 16.06 -5.72
N ILE A 117 12.08 15.13 -5.66
CA ILE A 117 12.61 14.63 -4.40
C ILE A 117 13.53 15.72 -3.82
N LYS A 118 13.16 16.23 -2.65
CA LYS A 118 13.99 17.19 -1.88
C LYS A 118 14.52 16.52 -0.64
N LEU A 119 15.82 16.66 -0.38
CA LEU A 119 16.39 16.30 0.90
C LEU A 119 16.13 17.46 1.87
N ILE A 120 15.28 17.25 2.85
CA ILE A 120 15.03 18.21 3.93
C ILE A 120 15.70 17.62 5.18
N VAL A 121 16.54 18.43 5.85
CA VAL A 121 17.11 18.07 7.14
C VAL A 121 16.23 18.70 8.21
N GLU A 122 15.42 17.91 8.86
CA GLU A 122 14.56 18.31 9.98
C GLU A 122 15.16 17.81 11.30
N GLY A 123 14.67 18.32 12.44
CA GLY A 123 15.09 17.86 13.77
C GLY A 123 14.83 16.36 13.96
N GLY A 124 15.70 15.67 14.70
CA GLY A 124 15.59 14.24 14.92
C GLY A 124 14.30 13.88 15.68
N SER A 125 13.54 12.93 15.15
CA SER A 125 12.45 12.26 15.86
C SER A 125 12.98 11.02 16.58
N ILE A 126 12.33 10.65 17.69
CA ILE A 126 12.60 9.38 18.37
C ILE A 126 11.58 8.36 17.85
N MET A 127 12.08 7.28 17.26
CA MET A 127 11.26 6.16 16.85
C MET A 127 11.77 4.91 17.58
N ASP A 128 10.91 4.33 18.41
CA ASP A 128 11.20 3.07 19.08
C ASP A 128 10.94 1.90 18.14
N TYR A 129 11.97 1.08 17.94
CA TYR A 129 11.87 -0.17 17.18
C TYR A 129 12.79 -1.23 17.78
N ARG A 130 12.53 -2.47 17.42
CA ARG A 130 13.46 -3.57 17.65
C ARG A 130 13.64 -4.41 16.39
N MET A 131 14.80 -5.05 16.28
CA MET A 131 15.08 -6.01 15.22
C MET A 131 14.83 -7.42 15.73
N GLU A 132 14.10 -8.21 14.96
CA GLU A 132 13.81 -9.60 15.27
C GLU A 132 14.05 -10.49 14.05
N HIS A 133 14.72 -11.63 14.26
CA HIS A 133 14.78 -12.67 13.24
C HIS A 133 13.65 -13.68 13.46
N ARG A 134 12.91 -14.03 12.40
CA ARG A 134 11.94 -15.12 12.43
C ARG A 134 12.29 -16.17 11.40
N GLY A 135 12.35 -17.41 11.83
CA GLY A 135 12.38 -18.57 10.93
C GLY A 135 11.05 -18.71 10.18
N ARG A 136 10.94 -19.74 9.35
CA ARG A 136 9.67 -20.08 8.69
C ARG A 136 8.56 -20.25 9.72
N GLN A 137 7.44 -19.56 9.51
CA GLN A 137 6.27 -19.66 10.35
C GLN A 137 5.07 -20.18 9.56
N GLN A 138 4.19 -20.90 10.24
CA GLN A 138 2.92 -21.37 9.70
C GLN A 138 1.77 -20.76 10.49
N PHE A 139 0.69 -20.44 9.77
CA PHE A 139 -0.54 -19.90 10.33
C PHE A 139 -1.74 -20.61 9.73
N ILE A 140 -2.81 -20.74 10.52
CA ILE A 140 -4.15 -21.06 10.01
C ILE A 140 -4.89 -19.74 9.92
N ALA A 141 -5.40 -19.38 8.74
CA ALA A 141 -5.96 -18.08 8.48
C ALA A 141 -7.23 -18.12 7.60
N VAL A 142 -8.10 -17.15 7.82
CA VAL A 142 -9.11 -16.75 6.84
C VAL A 142 -8.45 -15.73 5.90
N VAL A 143 -8.51 -15.95 4.59
CA VAL A 143 -7.78 -15.14 3.61
C VAL A 143 -8.72 -14.54 2.59
N ARG A 144 -8.49 -13.28 2.22
CA ARG A 144 -9.22 -12.57 1.16
C ARG A 144 -8.24 -11.78 0.29
N ALA A 145 -8.54 -11.70 -1.00
CA ALA A 145 -7.83 -10.83 -1.93
C ALA A 145 -8.48 -9.44 -1.94
N PHE A 146 -7.64 -8.40 -1.89
CA PHE A 146 -8.05 -6.99 -1.94
C PHE A 146 -7.33 -6.27 -3.07
N PRO A 147 -7.97 -5.32 -3.76
CA PRO A 147 -7.30 -4.46 -4.73
C PRO A 147 -6.19 -3.63 -4.07
N ASN A 148 -5.07 -3.44 -4.76
CA ASN A 148 -3.98 -2.61 -4.21
C ASN A 148 -4.40 -1.14 -4.02
N GLU A 149 -5.39 -0.68 -4.78
CA GLU A 149 -5.91 0.69 -4.77
C GLU A 149 -6.58 1.11 -3.46
N ILE A 150 -7.01 0.16 -2.62
CA ILE A 150 -7.58 0.48 -1.31
C ILE A 150 -6.52 0.98 -0.30
N ILE A 151 -5.25 0.74 -0.59
CA ILE A 151 -4.16 1.15 0.30
C ILE A 151 -4.05 2.68 0.26
N ASN A 152 -4.13 3.32 1.43
CA ASN A 152 -4.16 4.78 1.60
C ASN A 152 -5.37 5.49 0.96
N ASP A 153 -6.49 4.79 0.81
CA ASP A 153 -7.78 5.41 0.57
C ASP A 153 -8.48 5.60 1.93
N ASP A 154 -8.48 6.82 2.45
CA ASP A 154 -9.10 7.19 3.75
C ASP A 154 -10.61 6.88 3.81
N HIS A 155 -11.22 6.54 2.69
CA HIS A 155 -12.64 6.19 2.57
C HIS A 155 -12.87 4.69 2.39
N ASP A 156 -11.82 3.88 2.25
CA ASP A 156 -11.96 2.43 2.11
C ASP A 156 -11.93 1.76 3.49
N HIS A 157 -12.98 1.02 3.78
CA HIS A 157 -13.14 0.25 5.01
C HIS A 157 -13.10 -1.27 4.78
N SER A 158 -12.65 -1.72 3.62
CA SER A 158 -12.72 -3.14 3.22
C SER A 158 -12.00 -4.08 4.18
N ILE A 159 -10.83 -3.68 4.73
CA ILE A 159 -10.10 -4.50 5.71
C ILE A 159 -10.80 -4.47 7.08
N PRO A 160 -11.17 -3.30 7.66
CA PRO A 160 -11.99 -3.26 8.88
C PRO A 160 -13.32 -4.04 8.75
N ASP A 161 -14.00 -3.93 7.63
CA ASP A 161 -15.24 -4.68 7.35
C ASP A 161 -14.99 -6.19 7.30
N PHE A 162 -13.84 -6.62 6.77
CA PHE A 162 -13.45 -8.03 6.77
C PHE A 162 -13.22 -8.56 8.20
N TRP A 163 -12.59 -7.79 9.08
CA TRP A 163 -12.46 -8.13 10.50
C TRP A 163 -13.82 -8.25 11.19
N THR A 164 -14.72 -7.31 10.90
CA THR A 164 -16.09 -7.31 11.43
C THR A 164 -16.85 -8.56 10.98
N GLU A 165 -16.83 -8.85 9.68
CA GLU A 165 -17.46 -10.05 9.11
C GLU A 165 -16.92 -11.35 9.74
N CYS A 166 -15.59 -11.46 9.89
CA CYS A 166 -14.97 -12.63 10.52
C CYS A 166 -15.40 -12.78 12.00
N THR A 167 -15.64 -11.66 12.68
CA THR A 167 -16.14 -11.66 14.06
C THR A 167 -17.60 -12.11 14.11
N GLU A 168 -18.47 -11.54 13.28
CA GLU A 168 -19.90 -11.86 13.22
C GLU A 168 -20.16 -13.32 12.85
N LYS A 169 -19.35 -13.88 11.95
CA LYS A 169 -19.40 -15.28 11.55
C LYS A 169 -18.69 -16.24 12.53
N ASN A 170 -18.18 -15.73 13.66
CA ASN A 170 -17.41 -16.47 14.66
C ASN A 170 -16.15 -17.17 14.10
N LEU A 171 -15.60 -16.72 12.99
CA LEU A 171 -14.37 -17.30 12.41
C LEU A 171 -13.16 -17.03 13.31
N LEU A 172 -13.09 -15.85 13.93
CA LEU A 172 -12.02 -15.53 14.89
C LEU A 172 -12.12 -16.38 16.16
N GLY A 173 -13.32 -16.73 16.60
CA GLY A 173 -13.55 -17.66 17.72
C GLY A 173 -13.02 -19.06 17.40
N GLN A 174 -13.25 -19.56 16.19
CA GLN A 174 -12.75 -20.84 15.71
C GLN A 174 -11.21 -20.85 15.66
N LEU A 175 -10.57 -19.79 15.13
CA LEU A 175 -9.12 -19.65 15.12
C LEU A 175 -8.54 -19.64 16.53
N LYS A 176 -9.11 -18.85 17.43
CA LYS A 176 -8.67 -18.78 18.83
C LYS A 176 -8.83 -20.11 19.59
N ALA A 177 -9.80 -20.93 19.20
CA ALA A 177 -10.02 -22.27 19.80
C ALA A 177 -8.87 -23.25 19.48
N LEU A 178 -8.12 -23.03 18.38
CA LEU A 178 -6.93 -23.82 18.04
C LEU A 178 -5.78 -23.66 19.05
N ARG A 179 -5.86 -22.68 19.97
CA ARG A 179 -4.80 -22.33 20.93
C ARG A 179 -5.19 -22.72 22.36
N PRO A 180 -5.10 -24.02 22.72
CA PRO A 180 -5.41 -24.50 24.08
C PRO A 180 -4.42 -23.98 25.15
N ASP A 181 -3.22 -23.55 24.73
CA ASP A 181 -2.22 -22.90 25.57
C ASP A 181 -2.58 -21.50 26.04
N GLY A 182 -3.68 -20.94 25.53
CA GLY A 182 -4.18 -19.61 25.88
C GLY A 182 -3.48 -18.44 25.16
N LYS A 183 -2.55 -18.69 24.23
CA LYS A 183 -1.94 -17.66 23.38
C LYS A 183 -2.85 -17.40 22.17
N LYS A 184 -3.87 -16.59 22.38
CA LYS A 184 -4.94 -16.34 21.40
C LYS A 184 -4.74 -15.07 20.61
N ASP A 185 -3.48 -14.65 20.45
CA ASP A 185 -3.13 -13.48 19.65
C ASP A 185 -3.53 -13.71 18.19
N LEU A 186 -4.09 -12.68 17.57
CA LEU A 186 -4.48 -12.71 16.17
C LEU A 186 -3.42 -11.99 15.32
N TYR A 187 -3.23 -12.50 14.13
CA TYR A 187 -2.28 -11.96 13.16
C TYR A 187 -3.04 -11.44 11.95
N GLY A 188 -2.79 -10.19 11.58
CA GLY A 188 -3.15 -9.65 10.27
C GLY A 188 -1.98 -9.89 9.32
N LEU A 189 -2.13 -10.75 8.32
CA LEU A 189 -1.07 -11.23 7.45
C LEU A 189 -1.19 -10.58 6.08
N CYS A 190 -0.16 -9.92 5.60
CA CYS A 190 -0.08 -9.39 4.24
C CYS A 190 1.03 -10.09 3.46
N SER A 191 0.77 -10.47 2.20
CA SER A 191 1.81 -11.06 1.37
C SER A 191 1.75 -10.55 -0.07
N PRO A 192 2.80 -9.84 -0.53
CA PRO A 192 2.99 -9.53 -1.94
C PRO A 192 3.18 -10.79 -2.79
N ALA A 193 3.89 -11.79 -2.28
CA ALA A 193 4.23 -13.02 -3.01
C ALA A 193 3.02 -13.89 -3.40
N ARG A 194 1.90 -13.77 -2.67
CA ARG A 194 0.65 -14.46 -2.99
C ARG A 194 -0.27 -13.63 -3.87
N SER A 195 0.13 -12.42 -4.22
CA SER A 195 -0.68 -11.41 -4.85
C SER A 195 -0.54 -11.43 -6.36
N SER A 196 -1.56 -10.97 -7.06
CA SER A 196 -1.44 -10.57 -8.46
C SER A 196 -0.83 -9.16 -8.53
N GLU A 197 -0.54 -8.68 -9.73
CA GLU A 197 -0.01 -7.32 -9.91
C GLU A 197 -0.95 -6.22 -9.38
N THR A 198 -2.25 -6.51 -9.30
CA THR A 198 -3.31 -5.54 -8.94
C THR A 198 -4.01 -5.84 -7.61
N HIS A 199 -3.75 -7.00 -7.01
CA HIS A 199 -4.39 -7.40 -5.76
C HIS A 199 -3.35 -7.97 -4.80
N PHE A 200 -3.53 -7.74 -3.51
CA PHE A 200 -2.79 -8.39 -2.44
C PHE A 200 -3.71 -9.33 -1.64
N HIS A 201 -3.13 -10.30 -0.96
CA HIS A 201 -3.85 -11.16 -0.04
C HIS A 201 -3.65 -10.66 1.39
N TYR A 202 -4.77 -10.52 2.10
CA TYR A 202 -4.79 -10.25 3.53
C TYR A 202 -5.43 -11.45 4.24
N GLY A 203 -4.80 -11.91 5.33
CA GLY A 203 -5.28 -13.00 6.14
C GLY A 203 -5.40 -12.64 7.60
N ILE A 204 -6.43 -13.14 8.28
CA ILE A 204 -6.55 -13.07 9.73
C ILE A 204 -6.34 -14.47 10.26
N GLY A 205 -5.32 -14.67 11.11
CA GLY A 205 -4.94 -16.01 11.52
C GLY A 205 -4.36 -16.12 12.92
N VAL A 206 -4.02 -17.35 13.28
CA VAL A 206 -3.24 -17.71 14.48
C VAL A 206 -2.03 -18.51 14.07
N VAL A 207 -0.95 -18.42 14.85
CA VAL A 207 0.26 -19.24 14.64
C VAL A 207 -0.09 -20.71 14.79
N ARG A 208 0.45 -21.53 13.87
CA ARG A 208 0.46 -22.99 13.96
C ARG A 208 1.85 -23.46 14.41
N ASP A 209 1.92 -23.98 15.62
CA ASP A 209 3.12 -24.54 16.25
C ASP A 209 2.79 -25.85 16.99
N GLU A 210 3.72 -26.40 17.76
CA GLU A 210 3.55 -27.62 18.53
C GLU A 210 2.44 -27.56 19.59
N ASN A 211 2.02 -26.36 20.00
CA ASN A 211 0.96 -26.16 20.99
C ASN A 211 -0.43 -25.94 20.35
N THR A 212 -0.50 -26.03 19.03
CA THR A 212 -1.75 -25.83 18.28
C THR A 212 -2.52 -27.15 18.17
N ASP A 213 -3.84 -27.10 18.30
CA ASP A 213 -4.71 -28.26 18.07
C ASP A 213 -4.63 -28.71 16.61
N ALA A 214 -3.94 -29.83 16.37
CA ALA A 214 -3.70 -30.34 15.03
C ALA A 214 -5.01 -30.84 14.36
N GLU A 215 -5.89 -31.52 15.11
CA GLU A 215 -7.17 -32.03 14.57
C GLU A 215 -8.09 -30.87 14.24
N GLY A 216 -8.14 -29.84 15.08
CA GLY A 216 -8.86 -28.61 14.83
C GLY A 216 -8.31 -27.87 13.59
N CYS A 217 -6.99 -27.83 13.39
CA CYS A 217 -6.39 -27.26 12.17
C CYS A 217 -6.86 -27.97 10.90
N ASP A 218 -6.81 -29.30 10.90
CA ASP A 218 -7.23 -30.08 9.72
C ASP A 218 -8.73 -29.88 9.43
N ALA A 219 -9.55 -29.78 10.47
CA ALA A 219 -10.97 -29.48 10.34
C ALA A 219 -11.21 -28.09 9.72
N LEU A 220 -10.53 -27.05 10.21
CA LEU A 220 -10.67 -25.69 9.65
C LEU A 220 -10.14 -25.62 8.22
N LEU A 221 -9.05 -26.29 7.87
CA LEU A 221 -8.55 -26.35 6.50
C LEU A 221 -9.57 -27.01 5.55
N ALA A 222 -10.26 -28.05 6.03
CA ALA A 222 -11.34 -28.70 5.26
C ALA A 222 -12.57 -27.76 5.11
N ASP A 223 -12.79 -26.84 6.03
CA ASP A 223 -13.88 -25.82 6.02
C ASP A 223 -13.52 -24.52 5.30
N GLY A 224 -12.39 -24.51 4.56
CA GLY A 224 -12.01 -23.42 3.67
C GLY A 224 -11.03 -22.39 4.28
N PHE A 225 -10.52 -22.63 5.48
CA PHE A 225 -9.38 -21.86 5.99
C PHE A 225 -8.11 -22.20 5.21
N THR A 226 -7.14 -21.32 5.26
CA THR A 226 -5.91 -21.42 4.46
C THR A 226 -4.70 -21.62 5.37
N MET A 227 -3.81 -22.55 4.99
CA MET A 227 -2.47 -22.59 5.52
C MET A 227 -1.66 -21.44 4.91
N TRP A 228 -1.20 -20.53 5.78
CA TRP A 228 -0.33 -19.44 5.38
C TRP A 228 1.08 -19.69 5.90
N GLU A 229 2.07 -19.52 5.05
CA GLU A 229 3.48 -19.71 5.43
C GLU A 229 4.26 -18.45 5.12
N THR A 230 5.22 -18.13 6.00
CA THR A 230 6.21 -17.07 5.78
C THR A 230 7.59 -17.69 5.66
N GLU A 231 8.43 -17.09 4.83
CA GLU A 231 9.83 -17.47 4.75
C GLU A 231 10.64 -16.83 5.89
N PRO A 232 11.82 -17.39 6.24
CA PRO A 232 12.70 -16.77 7.22
C PRO A 232 13.08 -15.34 6.81
N ALA A 233 12.92 -14.38 7.71
CA ALA A 233 13.25 -12.98 7.45
C ALA A 233 13.66 -12.25 8.73
N ASP A 234 14.38 -11.13 8.53
CA ASP A 234 14.62 -10.15 9.58
C ASP A 234 13.51 -9.10 9.54
N TYR A 235 12.99 -8.75 10.69
CA TYR A 235 11.89 -7.80 10.84
C TYR A 235 12.31 -6.59 11.67
N ALA A 236 11.93 -5.41 11.19
CA ALA A 236 11.83 -4.23 12.01
C ALA A 236 10.44 -4.21 12.65
N VAL A 237 10.39 -4.16 13.97
CA VAL A 237 9.17 -4.28 14.75
C VAL A 237 8.85 -2.99 15.46
N PHE A 238 7.64 -2.50 15.27
CA PHE A 238 7.13 -1.25 15.82
C PHE A 238 5.89 -1.50 16.66
N LYS A 239 5.77 -0.79 17.78
CA LYS A 239 4.54 -0.78 18.58
C LYS A 239 3.63 0.35 18.09
N CYS A 240 2.40 0.00 17.75
CA CYS A 240 1.37 0.96 17.34
C CYS A 240 0.48 1.24 18.55
N PHE A 241 0.58 2.44 19.11
CA PHE A 241 -0.26 2.86 20.24
C PHE A 241 -1.39 3.74 19.74
N GLY A 242 -2.63 3.36 20.04
CA GLY A 242 -3.84 4.07 19.63
C GLY A 242 -5.10 3.29 19.97
N GLU A 243 -6.25 3.84 19.59
CA GLU A 243 -7.56 3.21 19.81
C GLU A 243 -8.08 2.49 18.55
N ASP A 244 -7.51 2.82 17.38
CA ASP A 244 -7.93 2.35 16.07
C ASP A 244 -6.75 2.17 15.10
N GLY A 245 -7.06 1.92 13.83
CA GLY A 245 -6.08 1.70 12.76
C GLY A 245 -5.23 2.90 12.35
N ASP A 246 -5.57 4.13 12.75
CA ASP A 246 -4.84 5.34 12.37
C ASP A 246 -3.38 5.29 12.85
N CYS A 247 -3.15 4.70 14.03
CA CYS A 247 -1.79 4.50 14.56
C CYS A 247 -0.94 3.54 13.71
N LEU A 248 -1.56 2.57 13.06
CA LEU A 248 -0.88 1.67 12.13
C LEU A 248 -0.47 2.40 10.85
N GLU A 249 -1.36 3.22 10.29
CA GLU A 249 -1.04 4.04 9.12
C GLU A 249 0.07 5.05 9.40
N GLU A 250 0.01 5.71 10.57
CA GLU A 250 1.08 6.60 11.00
C GLU A 250 2.43 5.88 11.13
N THR A 251 2.42 4.65 11.69
CA THR A 251 3.63 3.83 11.81
C THR A 251 4.18 3.45 10.44
N TRP A 252 3.34 3.07 9.47
CA TRP A 252 3.77 2.84 8.09
C TRP A 252 4.35 4.09 7.43
N ARG A 253 3.71 5.24 7.62
CA ARG A 253 4.21 6.52 7.10
C ARG A 253 5.59 6.84 7.65
N ASN A 254 5.79 6.67 8.95
CA ASN A 254 7.06 6.90 9.63
C ASN A 254 8.12 5.88 9.21
N PHE A 255 7.75 4.62 8.99
CA PHE A 255 8.65 3.62 8.43
C PHE A 255 9.24 4.08 7.09
N PHE A 256 8.41 4.53 6.15
CA PHE A 256 8.89 4.94 4.83
C PHE A 256 9.57 6.30 4.80
N LYS A 257 9.14 7.26 5.62
CA LYS A 257 9.68 8.62 5.62
C LYS A 257 10.90 8.81 6.51
N GLU A 258 10.98 8.05 7.59
CA GLU A 258 12.01 8.24 8.61
C GLU A 258 12.91 7.01 8.77
N PHE A 259 12.34 5.86 9.14
CA PHE A 259 13.13 4.67 9.48
C PHE A 259 13.96 4.17 8.30
N ALA A 260 13.36 3.84 7.19
CA ALA A 260 14.05 3.24 6.04
C ALA A 260 15.16 4.15 5.47
N PRO A 261 14.94 5.47 5.27
CA PRO A 261 16.01 6.37 4.80
C PRO A 261 17.15 6.55 5.78
N GLN A 262 16.88 6.59 7.10
CA GLN A 262 17.89 6.89 8.12
C GLN A 262 18.71 5.67 8.52
N THR A 263 18.11 4.48 8.53
CA THR A 263 18.75 3.25 8.99
C THR A 263 19.44 2.46 7.86
N GLY A 264 19.10 2.74 6.61
CA GLY A 264 19.57 1.98 5.46
C GLY A 264 18.95 0.59 5.34
N TYR A 265 17.84 0.35 6.02
CA TYR A 265 17.01 -0.84 5.79
C TYR A 265 15.97 -0.57 4.70
N THR A 266 15.69 -1.59 3.91
CA THR A 266 14.64 -1.56 2.87
C THR A 266 13.68 -2.71 3.12
N GLN A 267 12.37 -2.45 2.99
CA GLN A 267 11.36 -3.49 3.03
C GLN A 267 11.61 -4.50 1.90
N THR A 268 11.47 -5.79 2.23
CA THR A 268 11.53 -6.90 1.26
C THR A 268 10.14 -7.21 0.69
N GLU A 269 10.07 -8.19 -0.22
CA GLU A 269 8.81 -8.71 -0.78
C GLU A 269 8.23 -9.88 0.06
N ASP A 270 8.76 -10.10 1.26
CA ASP A 270 8.24 -11.10 2.21
C ASP A 270 6.96 -10.59 2.88
N SER A 271 6.29 -11.48 3.60
CA SER A 271 5.06 -11.14 4.32
C SER A 271 5.34 -10.20 5.48
N ASP A 272 4.67 -9.07 5.49
CA ASP A 272 4.52 -8.25 6.69
C ASP A 272 3.27 -8.67 7.46
N TYR A 273 3.26 -8.41 8.75
CA TYR A 273 2.10 -8.74 9.57
C TYR A 273 1.97 -7.84 10.81
N GLU A 274 0.73 -7.72 11.27
CA GLU A 274 0.38 -7.14 12.55
C GLU A 274 0.12 -8.24 13.59
N ILE A 275 0.47 -7.99 14.86
CA ILE A 275 0.12 -8.86 15.97
C ILE A 275 -0.84 -8.13 16.90
N TYR A 276 -2.06 -8.63 17.01
CA TYR A 276 -3.10 -8.14 17.91
C TYR A 276 -3.16 -9.01 19.16
N PHE A 277 -2.59 -8.52 20.24
CA PHE A 277 -2.47 -9.28 21.49
C PHE A 277 -3.80 -9.36 22.24
N GLU A 278 -4.20 -10.56 22.65
CA GLU A 278 -5.36 -10.73 23.53
C GLU A 278 -5.14 -10.08 24.91
N ARG A 279 -3.88 -10.05 25.37
CA ARG A 279 -3.45 -9.43 26.62
C ARG A 279 -2.21 -8.57 26.35
N GLY A 280 -2.44 -7.46 25.64
CA GLY A 280 -1.40 -6.50 25.30
C GLY A 280 -1.14 -5.47 26.40
N GLU A 281 -0.12 -4.66 26.18
CA GLU A 281 0.18 -3.47 26.94
C GLU A 281 -0.97 -2.44 26.82
N LYS A 282 -1.21 -1.66 27.88
CA LYS A 282 -2.31 -0.68 27.86
C LYS A 282 -2.11 0.35 26.75
N GLY A 283 -3.10 0.49 25.89
CA GLY A 283 -3.08 1.41 24.74
C GLY A 283 -2.33 0.89 23.53
N LEU A 284 -1.74 -0.31 23.58
CA LEU A 284 -1.15 -0.96 22.42
C LEU A 284 -2.27 -1.51 21.54
N PHE A 285 -2.39 -0.98 20.32
CA PHE A 285 -3.32 -1.47 19.31
C PHE A 285 -2.79 -2.76 18.67
N CYS A 286 -1.56 -2.72 18.14
CA CYS A 286 -0.86 -3.88 17.59
C CYS A 286 0.66 -3.70 17.59
N GLU A 287 1.39 -4.74 17.28
CA GLU A 287 2.77 -4.62 16.79
C GLU A 287 2.79 -4.81 15.28
N LEU A 288 3.44 -3.88 14.59
CA LEU A 288 3.71 -3.97 13.15
C LEU A 288 5.08 -4.62 12.91
N TRP A 289 5.11 -5.70 12.17
CA TRP A 289 6.31 -6.46 11.80
C TRP A 289 6.59 -6.29 10.31
N VAL A 290 7.60 -5.50 9.98
CA VAL A 290 7.97 -5.19 8.60
C VAL A 290 9.21 -6.00 8.22
N PRO A 291 9.14 -6.89 7.21
CA PRO A 291 10.30 -7.63 6.76
C PRO A 291 11.28 -6.68 6.06
N VAL A 292 12.55 -6.72 6.50
CA VAL A 292 13.55 -5.75 6.04
C VAL A 292 14.88 -6.42 5.71
N ARG A 293 15.63 -5.78 4.82
CA ARG A 293 17.01 -6.12 4.49
C ARG A 293 17.86 -4.86 4.53
N LYS A 294 19.08 -4.99 5.04
CA LYS A 294 20.02 -3.86 5.06
C LYS A 294 20.59 -3.64 3.66
N ASN A 295 20.66 -2.38 3.23
CA ASN A 295 21.21 -2.03 1.92
C ASN A 295 22.66 -2.50 1.80
N GLY A 296 22.98 -3.20 0.69
CA GLY A 296 24.33 -3.74 0.45
C GLY A 296 24.57 -5.15 0.99
N GLN A 297 23.57 -5.82 1.55
CA GLN A 297 23.57 -7.26 1.80
C GLN A 297 22.73 -7.93 0.71
N GLU A 298 23.37 -8.80 -0.11
CA GLU A 298 22.71 -9.69 -1.08
C GLU A 298 22.10 -10.92 -0.39
#